data_55fbd8ba340b7687aa2ee49e471bcc29
#
_entry.id   55fbd8ba340b7687aa2ee49e471bcc29
#
_cell.length_a   1.000
_cell.length_b   1.000
_cell.length_c   1.000
_cell.angle_alpha   90.00
_cell.angle_beta   90.00
_cell.angle_gamma   90.00
#
_symmetry.space_group_name_H-M   'P 1'
#
loop_
_entity.id
_entity.type
_entity.pdbx_description
1 polymer ?
#
loop_
_entity_poly.entity_id
_entity_poly.type
_entity_poly.pdbx_seq_one_letter_code
_entity_poly.pdbx_strand_id
1 'polypeptide(L)'
;MTLQKFINSYEKILKLILFIMMVALAVTVLLGVTFRFAGSALVWYDEVAAVQLAWITYYGSAYAALKGSHISVPSIFKAFPLALRKIFFVVSKLVVYGFLILLAYYGYLAVSYTHLTLPTKRIV
;
A
#
# COMPACT_ATOMS: atom_id res chain seq x y z
N MET A 1 -19.01 23.51 -2.93
CA MET A 1 -17.83 24.15 -3.53
C MET A 1 -16.59 24.13 -2.64
N THR A 2 -16.72 24.43 -1.38
CA THR A 2 -15.61 24.38 -0.41
C THR A 2 -15.06 22.96 -0.18
N LEU A 3 -15.96 21.95 -0.16
CA LEU A 3 -15.57 20.56 -0.01
C LEU A 3 -14.72 20.05 -1.17
N GLN A 4 -15.08 20.44 -2.39
CA GLN A 4 -14.33 20.07 -3.60
C GLN A 4 -12.92 20.66 -3.62
N LYS A 5 -12.80 21.92 -3.18
CA LYS A 5 -11.50 22.59 -3.05
C LYS A 5 -10.63 21.90 -1.99
N PHE A 6 -11.24 21.50 -0.89
CA PHE A 6 -10.54 20.76 0.19
C PHE A 6 -10.02 19.40 -0.32
N ILE A 7 -10.86 18.66 -1.02
CA ILE A 7 -10.49 17.35 -1.61
C ILE A 7 -9.35 17.52 -2.62
N ASN A 8 -9.43 18.55 -3.49
CA ASN A 8 -8.40 18.81 -4.48
C ASN A 8 -7.05 19.20 -3.84
N SER A 9 -7.10 20.00 -2.78
CA SER A 9 -5.90 20.35 -2.03
C SER A 9 -5.28 19.15 -1.35
N TYR A 10 -6.10 18.32 -0.73
CA TYR A 10 -5.68 17.06 -0.09
C TYR A 10 -5.05 16.10 -1.11
N GLU A 11 -5.65 15.99 -2.27
CA GLU A 11 -5.15 15.16 -3.38
C GLU A 11 -3.77 15.62 -3.85
N LYS A 12 -3.59 16.94 -4.02
CA LYS A 12 -2.29 17.53 -4.43
C LYS A 12 -1.19 17.27 -3.40
N ILE A 13 -1.51 17.45 -2.13
CA ILE A 13 -0.57 17.19 -1.03
C ILE A 13 -0.18 15.73 -0.99
N LEU A 14 -1.16 14.84 -1.09
CA LEU A 14 -0.95 13.38 -1.08
C LEU A 14 -0.07 12.94 -2.26
N LYS A 15 -0.34 13.47 -3.45
CA LYS A 15 0.45 13.21 -4.65
C LYS A 15 1.90 13.67 -4.49
N LEU A 16 2.10 14.84 -3.90
CA LEU A 16 3.45 15.37 -3.65
C LEU A 16 4.20 14.51 -2.63
N ILE A 17 3.55 14.11 -1.55
CA ILE A 17 4.13 13.23 -0.53
C ILE A 17 4.54 11.89 -1.16
N LEU A 18 3.67 11.30 -1.96
CA LEU A 18 3.95 10.04 -2.67
C LEU A 18 5.15 10.16 -3.60
N PHE A 19 5.23 11.26 -4.35
CA PHE A 19 6.35 11.51 -5.26
C PHE A 19 7.67 11.61 -4.50
N ILE A 20 7.69 12.38 -3.41
CA ILE A 20 8.87 12.55 -2.56
C ILE A 20 9.29 11.20 -1.96
N MET A 21 8.32 10.42 -1.47
CA MET A 21 8.60 9.10 -0.89
C MET A 21 9.14 8.12 -1.92
N MET A 22 8.64 8.15 -3.15
CA MET A 22 9.16 7.31 -4.24
C MET A 22 10.61 7.66 -4.58
N VAL A 23 10.92 8.95 -4.67
CA VAL A 23 12.29 9.42 -4.92
C VAL A 23 13.21 9.02 -3.77
N ALA A 24 12.75 9.20 -2.53
CA ALA A 24 13.51 8.79 -1.34
C ALA A 24 13.78 7.29 -1.33
N LEU A 25 12.80 6.47 -1.68
CA LEU A 25 12.98 5.02 -1.79
C LEU A 25 14.01 4.66 -2.86
N ALA A 26 13.92 5.28 -4.03
CA ALA A 26 14.87 5.05 -5.12
C ALA A 26 16.29 5.40 -4.70
N VAL A 27 16.48 6.54 -4.04
CA VAL A 27 17.79 6.96 -3.52
C VAL A 27 18.30 5.98 -2.47
N THR A 28 17.46 5.55 -1.54
CA THR A 28 17.84 4.58 -0.49
C THR A 28 18.30 3.25 -1.11
N VAL A 29 17.56 2.74 -2.08
CA VAL A 29 17.91 1.48 -2.77
C VAL A 29 19.22 1.62 -3.56
N LEU A 30 19.36 2.72 -4.30
CA LEU A 30 20.58 2.97 -5.08
C LEU A 30 21.81 3.09 -4.18
N LEU A 31 21.69 3.80 -3.05
CA LEU A 31 22.75 3.90 -2.06
C LEU A 31 23.10 2.51 -1.49
N GLY A 32 22.09 1.73 -1.11
CA GLY A 32 22.30 0.38 -0.59
C GLY A 32 23.03 -0.52 -1.58
N VAL A 33 22.64 -0.47 -2.85
CA VAL A 33 23.29 -1.26 -3.91
C VAL A 33 24.72 -0.80 -4.15
N THR A 34 24.97 0.52 -4.22
CA THR A 34 26.33 1.07 -4.43
C THR A 34 27.27 0.69 -3.30
N PHE A 35 26.83 0.81 -2.05
CA PHE A 35 27.64 0.42 -0.90
C PHE A 35 27.90 -1.08 -0.86
N ARG A 36 26.95 -1.88 -1.31
CA ARG A 36 27.12 -3.33 -1.43
C ARG A 36 28.21 -3.69 -2.45
N PHE A 37 28.24 -3.00 -3.58
CA PHE A 37 29.31 -3.19 -4.59
C PHE A 37 30.66 -2.68 -4.10
N ALA A 38 30.69 -1.66 -3.24
CA ALA A 38 31.91 -1.14 -2.66
C ALA A 38 32.49 -2.01 -1.54
N GLY A 39 31.80 -3.11 -1.18
CA GLY A 39 32.28 -4.07 -0.18
C GLY A 39 31.91 -3.76 1.26
N SER A 40 31.23 -2.63 1.52
CA SER A 40 30.73 -2.29 2.85
C SER A 40 29.20 -2.29 2.84
N ALA A 41 28.61 -3.47 3.08
CA ALA A 41 27.17 -3.62 3.11
C ALA A 41 26.57 -2.91 4.33
N LEU A 42 25.72 -1.93 4.07
CA LEU A 42 24.93 -1.28 5.11
C LEU A 42 23.77 -2.19 5.51
N VAL A 43 23.79 -2.69 6.73
CA VAL A 43 22.76 -3.64 7.20
C VAL A 43 21.40 -2.97 7.41
N TRP A 44 21.40 -1.68 7.69
CA TRP A 44 20.20 -0.93 8.04
C TRP A 44 19.37 -0.45 6.84
N TYR A 45 19.93 -0.46 5.62
CA TYR A 45 19.21 0.08 4.45
C TYR A 45 17.96 -0.75 4.08
N ASP A 46 18.01 -2.06 4.31
CA ASP A 46 16.88 -2.96 4.05
C ASP A 46 15.68 -2.63 4.95
N GLU A 47 15.94 -2.35 6.23
CA GLU A 47 14.91 -1.98 7.18
C GLU A 47 14.28 -0.64 6.83
N VAL A 48 15.10 0.35 6.48
CA VAL A 48 14.64 1.68 6.05
C VAL A 48 13.82 1.57 4.78
N ALA A 49 14.29 0.80 3.80
CA ALA A 49 13.55 0.58 2.55
C ALA A 49 12.21 -0.11 2.78
N ALA A 50 12.16 -1.10 3.67
CA ALA A 50 10.93 -1.80 4.03
C ALA A 50 9.90 -0.85 4.67
N VAL A 51 10.35 0.00 5.59
CA VAL A 51 9.48 1.01 6.24
C VAL A 51 8.98 2.02 5.20
N GLN A 52 9.86 2.51 4.33
CA GLN A 52 9.47 3.43 3.24
C GLN A 52 8.46 2.79 2.29
N LEU A 53 8.66 1.53 1.94
CA LEU A 53 7.74 0.78 1.07
C LEU A 53 6.37 0.63 1.74
N ALA A 54 6.33 0.34 3.04
CA ALA A 54 5.08 0.26 3.79
C ALA A 54 4.34 1.60 3.79
N TRP A 55 5.03 2.71 4.02
CA TRP A 55 4.45 4.05 3.99
C TRP A 55 3.91 4.39 2.60
N ILE A 56 4.67 4.10 1.54
CA ILE A 56 4.22 4.30 0.15
C ILE A 56 2.96 3.48 -0.13
N THR A 57 2.90 2.25 0.35
CA THR A 57 1.74 1.37 0.16
C THR A 57 0.49 1.96 0.83
N TYR A 58 0.61 2.45 2.06
CA TYR A 58 -0.51 3.07 2.77
C TYR A 58 -0.99 4.35 2.09
N TYR A 59 -0.08 5.27 1.79
CA TYR A 59 -0.44 6.53 1.13
C TYR A 59 -0.91 6.31 -0.30
N GLY A 60 -0.30 5.36 -1.01
CA GLY A 60 -0.70 5.00 -2.38
C GLY A 60 -2.09 4.40 -2.43
N SER A 61 -2.42 3.52 -1.49
CA SER A 61 -3.77 2.94 -1.40
C SER A 61 -4.81 3.98 -1.04
N ALA A 62 -4.49 4.92 -0.14
CA ALA A 62 -5.36 6.03 0.19
C ALA A 62 -5.61 6.94 -1.01
N TYR A 63 -4.56 7.24 -1.79
CA TYR A 63 -4.68 8.03 -3.02
C TYR A 63 -5.51 7.31 -4.08
N ALA A 64 -5.28 6.01 -4.27
CA ALA A 64 -6.05 5.20 -5.20
C ALA A 64 -7.52 5.12 -4.82
N ALA A 65 -7.81 5.01 -3.52
CA ALA A 65 -9.17 5.02 -3.00
C ALA A 65 -9.86 6.38 -3.26
N LEU A 66 -9.14 7.47 -3.06
CA LEU A 66 -9.65 8.83 -3.30
C LEU A 66 -10.00 9.05 -4.77
N LYS A 67 -9.17 8.56 -5.68
CA LYS A 67 -9.38 8.64 -7.13
C LYS A 67 -10.39 7.62 -7.66
N GLY A 68 -10.81 6.64 -6.85
CA GLY A 68 -11.64 5.55 -7.31
C GLY A 68 -10.96 4.66 -8.35
N SER A 69 -9.63 4.72 -8.39
CA SER A 69 -8.80 4.05 -9.41
C SER A 69 -8.34 2.66 -8.96
N HIS A 70 -9.10 2.01 -8.07
CA HIS A 70 -8.85 0.59 -7.86
C HIS A 70 -9.08 -0.13 -9.19
N ILE A 71 -8.12 -0.97 -9.55
CA ILE A 71 -8.01 -1.67 -10.84
C ILE A 71 -9.40 -2.03 -11.40
N SER A 72 -10.08 -1.05 -11.93
CA SER A 72 -11.27 -1.25 -12.72
C SER A 72 -10.89 -0.96 -14.16
N VAL A 73 -11.07 -1.94 -15.00
CA VAL A 73 -10.92 -1.73 -16.44
C VAL A 73 -12.26 -1.16 -16.92
N PRO A 74 -12.41 0.19 -16.97
CA PRO A 74 -13.71 0.80 -17.27
C PRO A 74 -14.20 0.44 -18.67
N SER A 75 -13.29 0.10 -19.58
CA SER A 75 -13.62 -0.31 -20.94
C SER A 75 -14.42 -1.61 -21.01
N ILE A 76 -14.08 -2.59 -20.15
CA ILE A 76 -14.79 -3.87 -20.10
C ILE A 76 -16.16 -3.70 -19.44
N PHE A 77 -16.23 -2.88 -18.40
CA PHE A 77 -17.51 -2.63 -17.71
C PHE A 77 -18.52 -1.87 -18.56
N LYS A 78 -18.05 -1.03 -19.48
CA LYS A 78 -18.92 -0.30 -20.41
C LYS A 78 -19.53 -1.21 -21.48
N ALA A 79 -18.93 -2.33 -21.80
CA ALA A 79 -19.40 -3.28 -22.79
C ALA A 79 -20.53 -4.18 -22.27
N PHE A 80 -20.72 -4.28 -20.95
CA PHE A 80 -21.73 -5.16 -20.36
C PHE A 80 -23.06 -4.42 -20.14
N PRO A 81 -24.22 -5.14 -20.22
CA PRO A 81 -25.52 -4.55 -19.89
C PRO A 81 -25.59 -4.15 -18.41
N LEU A 82 -26.50 -3.21 -18.11
CA LEU A 82 -26.58 -2.56 -16.79
C LEU A 82 -26.79 -3.55 -15.64
N ALA A 83 -27.55 -4.62 -15.86
CA ALA A 83 -27.84 -5.65 -14.85
C ALA A 83 -26.56 -6.44 -14.50
N LEU A 84 -25.81 -6.86 -15.51
CA LEU A 84 -24.55 -7.59 -15.33
C LEU A 84 -23.49 -6.71 -14.63
N ARG A 85 -23.44 -5.45 -15.00
CA ARG A 85 -22.54 -4.46 -14.41
C ARG A 85 -22.77 -4.30 -12.91
N LYS A 86 -24.04 -4.26 -12.48
CA LYS A 86 -24.42 -4.17 -11.06
C LYS A 86 -23.98 -5.43 -10.30
N ILE A 87 -24.21 -6.61 -10.88
CA ILE A 87 -23.84 -7.90 -10.28
C ILE A 87 -22.32 -7.96 -10.10
N PHE A 88 -21.54 -7.63 -11.15
CA PHE A 88 -20.09 -7.61 -11.07
C PHE A 88 -19.56 -6.60 -10.05
N PHE A 89 -20.19 -5.44 -9.95
CA PHE A 89 -19.83 -4.43 -8.97
C PHE A 89 -20.02 -4.95 -7.53
N VAL A 90 -21.18 -5.54 -7.26
CA VAL A 90 -21.49 -6.11 -5.94
C VAL A 90 -20.54 -7.26 -5.59
N VAL A 91 -20.31 -8.18 -6.53
CA VAL A 91 -19.40 -9.31 -6.35
C VAL A 91 -17.98 -8.82 -6.09
N SER A 92 -17.51 -7.85 -6.87
CA SER A 92 -16.19 -7.25 -6.70
C SER A 92 -16.03 -6.61 -5.32
N LYS A 93 -17.04 -5.87 -4.87
CA LYS A 93 -17.04 -5.27 -3.52
C LYS A 93 -17.02 -6.33 -2.43
N LEU A 94 -17.81 -7.38 -2.57
CA LEU A 94 -17.83 -8.49 -1.62
C LEU A 94 -16.49 -9.20 -1.53
N VAL A 95 -15.83 -9.45 -2.66
CA VAL A 95 -14.50 -10.08 -2.71
C VAL A 95 -13.47 -9.18 -2.02
N VAL A 96 -13.48 -7.88 -2.30
CA VAL A 96 -12.55 -6.92 -1.69
C VAL A 96 -12.75 -6.86 -0.17
N TYR A 97 -13.99 -6.75 0.29
CA TYR A 97 -14.29 -6.73 1.74
C TYR A 97 -13.91 -8.05 2.41
N GLY A 98 -14.22 -9.19 1.79
CA GLY A 98 -13.82 -10.50 2.30
C GLY A 98 -12.30 -10.63 2.41
N PHE A 99 -11.57 -10.18 1.40
CA PHE A 99 -10.10 -10.17 1.40
C PHE A 99 -9.52 -9.25 2.49
N LEU A 100 -10.11 -8.06 2.68
CA LEU A 100 -9.69 -7.13 3.72
C LEU A 100 -9.94 -7.71 5.12
N ILE A 101 -11.08 -8.36 5.34
CA ILE A 101 -11.38 -9.03 6.62
C ILE A 101 -10.40 -10.17 6.88
N LEU A 102 -10.09 -10.98 5.87
CA LEU A 102 -9.09 -12.03 5.94
C LEU A 102 -7.71 -11.48 6.29
N LEU A 103 -7.29 -10.42 5.61
CA LEU A 103 -6.01 -9.75 5.88
C LEU A 103 -5.95 -9.20 7.31
N ALA A 104 -7.03 -8.59 7.78
CA ALA A 104 -7.12 -8.05 9.13
C ALA A 104 -7.02 -9.17 10.17
N TYR A 105 -7.70 -10.27 9.96
CA TYR A 105 -7.70 -11.43 10.85
C TYR A 105 -6.31 -12.08 10.92
N TYR A 106 -5.73 -12.41 9.78
CA TYR A 106 -4.41 -13.02 9.73
C TYR A 106 -3.30 -12.06 10.15
N GLY A 107 -3.45 -10.78 9.83
CA GLY A 107 -2.53 -9.74 10.29
C GLY A 107 -2.53 -9.61 11.81
N TYR A 108 -3.70 -9.64 12.41
CA TYR A 108 -3.85 -9.63 13.87
C TYR A 108 -3.20 -10.87 14.51
N LEU A 109 -3.45 -12.04 13.93
CA LEU A 109 -2.83 -13.28 14.39
C LEU A 109 -1.30 -13.24 14.28
N ALA A 110 -0.78 -12.75 13.15
CA ALA A 110 0.66 -12.64 12.93
C ALA A 110 1.33 -11.70 13.94
N VAL A 111 0.71 -10.56 14.23
CA VAL A 111 1.20 -9.61 15.23
C VAL A 111 1.14 -10.23 16.63
N SER A 112 0.05 -10.91 16.96
CA SER A 112 -0.13 -11.59 18.23
C SER A 112 0.92 -12.69 18.44
N TYR A 113 1.16 -13.51 17.43
CA TYR A 113 2.18 -14.56 17.50
C TYR A 113 3.61 -13.99 17.56
N THR A 114 3.90 -12.92 16.84
CA THR A 114 5.22 -12.28 16.88
C THR A 114 5.52 -11.68 18.25
N HIS A 115 4.54 -11.06 18.90
CA HIS A 115 4.70 -10.52 20.25
C HIS A 115 4.83 -11.60 21.32
N LEU A 116 4.16 -12.74 21.15
CA LEU A 116 4.21 -13.87 22.08
C LEU A 116 5.45 -14.74 21.91
N THR A 117 5.96 -14.90 20.69
CA THR A 117 7.09 -15.78 20.40
C THR A 117 8.45 -15.12 20.50
N LEU A 118 8.53 -13.80 20.39
CA LEU A 118 9.79 -13.05 20.52
C LEU A 118 10.50 -13.23 21.86
N PRO A 119 9.81 -13.21 23.04
CA PRO A 119 10.46 -13.45 24.31
C PRO A 119 10.97 -14.89 24.49
N THR A 120 10.26 -15.87 23.92
CA THR A 120 10.65 -17.28 24.04
C THR A 120 11.83 -17.65 23.15
N LYS A 121 11.97 -17.02 21.99
CA LYS A 121 13.13 -17.25 21.10
C LYS A 121 14.43 -16.66 21.65
N ARG A 122 14.36 -15.65 22.50
CA ARG A 122 15.54 -15.07 23.12
C ARG A 122 16.09 -15.87 24.29
N ILE A 123 15.27 -16.74 24.87
CA ILE A 123 15.66 -17.57 26.02
C ILE A 123 16.31 -18.89 25.57
N VAL A 124 16.05 -19.30 24.35
CA VAL A 124 16.64 -20.47 23.72
C VAL A 124 17.81 -20.11 22.83
#